data_41de6637ba61e738c6e87dcb4d1c9ecb
#
_entry.id   41de6637ba61e738c6e87dcb4d1c9ecb
#
_cell.length_a   1.000
_cell.length_b   1.000
_cell.length_c   1.000
_cell.angle_alpha   90.00
_cell.angle_beta   90.00
_cell.angle_gamma   90.00
#
_symmetry.space_group_name_H-M   'P 1'
#
loop_
_entity.id
_entity.type
_entity.pdbx_description
1 polymer ?
#
loop_
_entity_poly.entity_id
_entity_poly.type
_entity_poly.pdbx_seq_one_letter_code
_entity_poly.pdbx_strand_id
1 'polypeptide(L)'
;MPTRDAAETTPDDTLPWYVAPLPTRLEDLALRLAWVIAAINVAGTVFGFWYYRIQLADTPLAAWIFVPDSPMATLFIAASLVAYKLDWDADWLHALAFFGCLKLGLWTPFVQLVVNGQGALWWGMYWFLVLSHFGMAVEAFVVHRYATFSVPAVGVALAWYGINDLLDYFLGVLGGPHHTLLRAELGADAPHALYAHDIAAACAVALTMLATYLALATHIHATEHRR
;
A
#
# COMPACT_ATOMS: atom_id res chain seq x y z
N MET A 1 3.77 -29.66 19.97
CA MET A 1 3.25 -28.63 19.06
C MET A 1 1.93 -29.13 18.52
N PRO A 2 0.79 -28.58 18.87
CA PRO A 2 -0.47 -28.96 18.24
C PRO A 2 -0.51 -28.34 16.84
N THR A 3 -0.57 -29.19 15.84
CA THR A 3 -0.99 -28.84 14.48
C THR A 3 -2.34 -28.16 14.58
N ARG A 4 -2.45 -26.90 14.13
CA ARG A 4 -3.74 -26.30 13.88
C ARG A 4 -4.41 -27.13 12.79
N ASP A 5 -5.25 -28.06 13.21
CA ASP A 5 -6.13 -28.79 12.32
C ASP A 5 -6.93 -27.76 11.53
N ALA A 6 -6.94 -27.95 10.21
CA ALA A 6 -7.81 -27.22 9.32
C ALA A 6 -9.26 -27.50 9.77
N ALA A 7 -9.81 -26.62 10.62
CA ALA A 7 -11.21 -26.62 10.94
C ALA A 7 -11.94 -26.45 9.60
N GLU A 8 -12.80 -27.40 9.27
CA GLU A 8 -13.76 -27.29 8.16
C GLU A 8 -14.55 -26.02 8.40
N THR A 9 -14.25 -24.97 7.63
CA THR A 9 -15.01 -23.72 7.66
C THR A 9 -16.42 -24.03 7.19
N THR A 10 -17.39 -23.84 8.05
CA THR A 10 -18.81 -23.85 7.66
C THR A 10 -19.04 -22.70 6.65
N PRO A 11 -20.01 -22.82 5.71
CA PRO A 11 -20.27 -21.78 4.71
C PRO A 11 -20.54 -20.37 5.25
N ASP A 12 -20.85 -20.25 6.53
CA ASP A 12 -21.12 -18.97 7.23
C ASP A 12 -19.84 -18.27 7.74
N ASP A 13 -18.67 -18.93 7.74
CA ASP A 13 -17.41 -18.38 8.28
C ASP A 13 -16.56 -17.62 7.25
N THR A 14 -17.05 -17.42 6.04
CA THR A 14 -16.27 -16.75 4.98
C THR A 14 -16.41 -15.23 5.07
N LEU A 15 -15.27 -14.55 5.10
CA LEU A 15 -15.26 -13.09 4.96
C LEU A 15 -15.96 -12.68 3.66
N PRO A 16 -16.68 -11.53 3.64
CA PRO A 16 -17.29 -11.01 2.43
C PRO A 16 -16.24 -10.85 1.31
N TRP A 17 -16.66 -11.09 0.07
CA TRP A 17 -15.76 -11.05 -1.10
C TRP A 17 -15.00 -9.72 -1.25
N TYR A 18 -15.55 -8.59 -0.78
CA TYR A 18 -14.89 -7.29 -0.85
C TYR A 18 -13.79 -7.11 0.20
N VAL A 19 -13.77 -7.94 1.25
CA VAL A 19 -12.71 -7.99 2.27
C VAL A 19 -11.67 -9.04 1.89
N ALA A 20 -12.10 -10.18 1.36
CA ALA A 20 -11.26 -11.30 0.94
C ALA A 20 -11.53 -11.67 -0.54
N PRO A 21 -11.12 -10.83 -1.52
CA PRO A 21 -11.44 -11.04 -2.92
C PRO A 21 -10.59 -12.14 -3.58
N LEU A 22 -9.51 -12.57 -2.94
CA LEU A 22 -8.61 -13.55 -3.52
C LEU A 22 -9.09 -14.98 -3.27
N PRO A 23 -8.90 -15.89 -4.24
CA PRO A 23 -9.12 -17.31 -3.99
C PRO A 23 -8.19 -17.82 -2.88
N THR A 24 -8.69 -18.60 -1.94
CA THR A 24 -7.92 -19.17 -0.80
C THR A 24 -6.64 -19.88 -1.25
N ARG A 25 -6.67 -20.57 -2.39
CA ARG A 25 -5.47 -21.24 -2.95
C ARG A 25 -4.36 -20.25 -3.30
N LEU A 26 -4.70 -19.05 -3.77
CA LEU A 26 -3.73 -18.01 -4.09
C LEU A 26 -3.14 -17.42 -2.80
N GLU A 27 -3.97 -17.17 -1.81
CA GLU A 27 -3.52 -16.70 -0.49
C GLU A 27 -2.60 -17.72 0.18
N ASP A 28 -2.97 -18.99 0.17
CA ASP A 28 -2.14 -20.07 0.73
C ASP A 28 -0.79 -20.18 0.01
N LEU A 29 -0.80 -20.04 -1.32
CA LEU A 29 0.45 -20.03 -2.10
C LEU A 29 1.32 -18.82 -1.72
N ALA A 30 0.74 -17.63 -1.61
CA ALA A 30 1.44 -16.42 -1.20
C ALA A 30 2.06 -16.58 0.20
N LEU A 31 1.32 -17.11 1.17
CA LEU A 31 1.83 -17.35 2.52
C LEU A 31 2.92 -18.43 2.59
N ARG A 32 2.85 -19.46 1.73
CA ARG A 32 3.94 -20.44 1.59
C ARG A 32 5.21 -19.79 1.03
N LEU A 33 5.07 -18.85 0.11
CA LEU A 33 6.15 -18.10 -0.54
C LEU A 33 6.50 -16.81 0.20
N ALA A 34 6.03 -16.59 1.42
CA ALA A 34 6.18 -15.32 2.16
C ALA A 34 7.63 -14.82 2.24
N TRP A 35 8.61 -15.69 2.42
CA TRP A 35 10.02 -15.30 2.40
C TRP A 35 10.50 -14.78 1.04
N VAL A 36 10.02 -15.40 -0.06
CA VAL A 36 10.34 -14.96 -1.43
C VAL A 36 9.68 -13.61 -1.70
N ILE A 37 8.41 -13.46 -1.32
CA ILE A 37 7.66 -12.20 -1.48
C ILE A 37 8.31 -11.10 -0.65
N ALA A 38 8.70 -11.38 0.60
CA ALA A 38 9.42 -10.42 1.43
C ALA A 38 10.75 -9.99 0.77
N ALA A 39 11.52 -10.91 0.20
CA ALA A 39 12.76 -10.59 -0.50
C ALA A 39 12.51 -9.73 -1.75
N ILE A 40 11.46 -10.00 -2.52
CA ILE A 40 11.05 -9.18 -3.68
C ILE A 40 10.69 -7.76 -3.21
N ASN A 41 9.94 -7.63 -2.13
CA ASN A 41 9.57 -6.32 -1.58
C ASN A 41 10.79 -5.55 -1.02
N VAL A 42 11.76 -6.24 -0.40
CA VAL A 42 13.04 -5.61 -0.01
C VAL A 42 13.78 -5.08 -1.25
N ALA A 43 13.85 -5.87 -2.32
CA ALA A 43 14.44 -5.41 -3.58
C ALA A 43 13.67 -4.22 -4.17
N GLY A 44 12.33 -4.25 -4.09
CA GLY A 44 11.47 -3.12 -4.46
C GLY A 44 11.74 -1.86 -3.63
N THR A 45 11.94 -2.03 -2.32
CA THR A 45 12.32 -0.94 -1.40
C THR A 45 13.64 -0.30 -1.84
N VAL A 46 14.68 -1.09 -2.07
CA VAL A 46 16.00 -0.60 -2.52
C VAL A 46 15.89 0.11 -3.86
N PHE A 47 15.19 -0.50 -4.83
CA PHE A 47 14.94 0.13 -6.12
C PHE A 47 14.18 1.44 -5.97
N GLY A 48 13.15 1.48 -5.12
CA GLY A 48 12.35 2.65 -4.88
C GLY A 48 13.17 3.82 -4.30
N PHE A 49 13.97 3.59 -3.27
CA PHE A 49 14.88 4.62 -2.75
C PHE A 49 15.87 5.12 -3.82
N TRP A 50 16.38 4.25 -4.66
CA TRP A 50 17.19 4.65 -5.80
C TRP A 50 16.39 5.50 -6.80
N TYR A 51 15.14 5.15 -7.07
CA TYR A 51 14.26 5.91 -7.96
C TYR A 51 13.99 7.32 -7.43
N TYR A 52 13.73 7.46 -6.13
CA TYR A 52 13.46 8.73 -5.47
C TYR A 52 14.70 9.56 -5.14
N ARG A 53 15.93 9.09 -5.42
CA ARG A 53 17.16 9.74 -4.99
C ARG A 53 17.29 11.22 -5.39
N ILE A 54 16.76 11.61 -6.55
CA ILE A 54 16.79 13.00 -7.02
C ILE A 54 15.82 13.84 -6.21
N GLN A 55 14.57 13.39 -6.06
CA GLN A 55 13.58 14.09 -5.25
C GLN A 55 14.03 14.21 -3.79
N LEU A 56 14.62 13.17 -3.22
CA LEU A 56 15.18 13.22 -1.87
C LEU A 56 16.32 14.22 -1.74
N ALA A 57 17.19 14.33 -2.75
CA ALA A 57 18.29 15.29 -2.73
C ALA A 57 17.80 16.76 -2.72
N ASP A 58 16.65 17.01 -3.33
CA ASP A 58 16.03 18.34 -3.41
C ASP A 58 15.07 18.62 -2.21
N THR A 59 14.86 17.62 -1.33
CA THR A 59 13.94 17.72 -0.20
C THR A 59 14.69 17.90 1.13
N PRO A 60 14.22 18.79 2.03
CA PRO A 60 14.80 18.90 3.38
C PRO A 60 14.78 17.56 4.13
N LEU A 61 15.86 17.25 4.85
CA LEU A 61 16.02 15.96 5.54
C LEU A 61 14.85 15.61 6.47
N ALA A 62 14.24 16.60 7.10
CA ALA A 62 13.09 16.42 7.98
C ALA A 62 11.83 15.88 7.25
N ALA A 63 11.74 16.06 5.93
CA ALA A 63 10.63 15.59 5.10
C ALA A 63 10.92 14.25 4.39
N TRP A 64 12.13 13.70 4.52
CA TRP A 64 12.54 12.48 3.83
C TRP A 64 11.65 11.26 4.12
N ILE A 65 11.04 11.20 5.30
CA ILE A 65 10.16 10.08 5.68
C ILE A 65 8.81 10.10 4.95
N PHE A 66 8.45 11.24 4.33
CA PHE A 66 7.18 11.46 3.64
C PHE A 66 7.30 11.41 2.11
N VAL A 67 8.52 11.36 1.55
CA VAL A 67 8.75 11.36 0.10
C VAL A 67 8.69 9.97 -0.52
N PRO A 68 9.33 8.91 0.05
CA PRO A 68 9.41 7.61 -0.60
C PRO A 68 8.23 6.70 -0.25
N ASP A 69 7.00 7.10 -0.59
CA ASP A 69 5.76 6.41 -0.23
C ASP A 69 5.76 4.92 -0.58
N SER A 70 5.93 4.60 -1.86
CA SER A 70 5.92 3.20 -2.32
C SER A 70 7.08 2.38 -1.75
N PRO A 71 8.32 2.90 -1.65
CA PRO A 71 9.41 2.20 -0.96
C PRO A 71 9.12 1.92 0.50
N MET A 72 8.46 2.85 1.21
CA MET A 72 8.05 2.59 2.60
C MET A 72 6.95 1.53 2.69
N ALA A 73 5.99 1.52 1.77
CA ALA A 73 4.96 0.48 1.73
C ALA A 73 5.56 -0.90 1.45
N THR A 74 6.50 -1.02 0.50
CA THR A 74 7.21 -2.29 0.24
C THR A 74 8.07 -2.73 1.42
N LEU A 75 8.64 -1.79 2.17
CA LEU A 75 9.34 -2.10 3.42
C LEU A 75 8.38 -2.64 4.49
N PHE A 76 7.23 -2.00 4.67
CA PHE A 76 6.25 -2.43 5.65
C PHE A 76 5.68 -3.82 5.33
N ILE A 77 5.37 -4.14 4.05
CA ILE A 77 4.88 -5.48 3.71
C ILE A 77 5.98 -6.53 3.85
N ALA A 78 7.22 -6.23 3.48
CA ALA A 78 8.34 -7.13 3.72
C ALA A 78 8.49 -7.45 5.21
N ALA A 79 8.51 -6.42 6.06
CA ALA A 79 8.61 -6.57 7.51
C ALA A 79 7.38 -7.29 8.10
N SER A 80 6.17 -7.01 7.60
CA SER A 80 4.93 -7.68 8.00
C SER A 80 4.96 -9.18 7.70
N LEU A 81 5.43 -9.58 6.51
CA LEU A 81 5.57 -11.00 6.14
C LEU A 81 6.64 -11.70 6.98
N VAL A 82 7.74 -11.01 7.31
CA VAL A 82 8.77 -11.53 8.23
C VAL A 82 8.19 -11.71 9.62
N ALA A 83 7.47 -10.72 10.15
CA ALA A 83 6.81 -10.81 11.45
C ALA A 83 5.82 -11.99 11.49
N TYR A 84 5.01 -12.16 10.44
CA TYR A 84 4.13 -13.33 10.29
C TYR A 84 4.88 -14.66 10.33
N LYS A 85 6.01 -14.78 9.61
CA LYS A 85 6.81 -16.00 9.55
C LYS A 85 7.53 -16.32 10.86
N LEU A 86 7.76 -15.31 11.68
CA LEU A 86 8.43 -15.43 12.98
C LEU A 86 7.43 -15.47 14.16
N ASP A 87 6.11 -15.51 13.88
CA ASP A 87 5.04 -15.47 14.87
C ASP A 87 5.14 -14.26 15.83
N TRP A 88 5.59 -13.12 15.33
CA TRP A 88 5.65 -11.88 16.10
C TRP A 88 4.29 -11.18 16.10
N ASP A 89 3.86 -10.74 17.28
CA ASP A 89 2.67 -9.90 17.42
C ASP A 89 3.00 -8.47 16.98
N ALA A 90 2.59 -8.11 15.77
CA ALA A 90 2.91 -6.85 15.12
C ALA A 90 1.71 -6.27 14.35
N ASP A 91 0.51 -6.28 14.95
CA ASP A 91 -0.73 -5.90 14.28
C ASP A 91 -0.69 -4.47 13.69
N TRP A 92 -0.05 -3.52 14.36
CA TRP A 92 0.19 -2.17 13.84
C TRP A 92 1.03 -2.17 12.54
N LEU A 93 2.03 -3.05 12.44
CA LEU A 93 2.86 -3.18 11.24
C LEU A 93 2.06 -3.84 10.11
N HIS A 94 1.22 -4.81 10.43
CA HIS A 94 0.32 -5.46 9.47
C HIS A 94 -0.68 -4.44 8.91
N ALA A 95 -1.22 -3.55 9.76
CA ALA A 95 -2.10 -2.47 9.32
C ALA A 95 -1.37 -1.47 8.40
N LEU A 96 -0.16 -1.03 8.76
CA LEU A 96 0.67 -0.17 7.90
C LEU A 96 0.96 -0.80 6.54
N ALA A 97 1.29 -2.10 6.51
CA ALA A 97 1.53 -2.86 5.30
C ALA A 97 0.27 -2.94 4.42
N PHE A 98 -0.88 -3.25 5.01
CA PHE A 98 -2.15 -3.32 4.30
C PHE A 98 -2.52 -1.97 3.66
N PHE A 99 -2.48 -0.89 4.44
CA PHE A 99 -2.80 0.45 3.94
C PHE A 99 -1.86 0.87 2.81
N GLY A 100 -0.56 0.71 2.99
CA GLY A 100 0.43 1.11 1.99
C GLY A 100 0.30 0.32 0.69
N CYS A 101 0.18 -1.00 0.80
CA CYS A 101 0.03 -1.87 -0.36
C CYS A 101 -1.29 -1.60 -1.11
N LEU A 102 -2.41 -1.40 -0.42
CA LEU A 102 -3.68 -1.09 -1.05
C LEU A 102 -3.64 0.30 -1.69
N LYS A 103 -3.28 1.32 -0.90
CA LYS A 103 -3.27 2.73 -1.34
C LYS A 103 -2.33 2.93 -2.53
N LEU A 104 -1.06 2.65 -2.35
CA LEU A 104 -0.04 2.94 -3.36
C LEU A 104 -0.08 1.93 -4.50
N GLY A 105 -0.49 0.70 -4.19
CA GLY A 105 -0.76 -0.34 -5.18
C GLY A 105 -1.86 0.02 -6.17
N LEU A 106 -2.81 0.88 -5.80
CA LEU A 106 -3.87 1.38 -6.69
C LEU A 106 -3.61 2.81 -7.17
N TRP A 107 -3.04 3.68 -6.32
CA TRP A 107 -2.76 5.07 -6.68
C TRP A 107 -1.76 5.19 -7.84
N THR A 108 -0.65 4.45 -7.79
CA THR A 108 0.37 4.53 -8.85
C THR A 108 -0.16 4.07 -10.21
N PRO A 109 -0.84 2.92 -10.36
CA PRO A 109 -1.49 2.57 -11.63
C PRO A 109 -2.51 3.61 -12.09
N PHE A 110 -3.33 4.13 -11.19
CA PHE A 110 -4.29 5.19 -11.53
C PHE A 110 -3.58 6.41 -12.10
N VAL A 111 -2.57 6.91 -11.40
CA VAL A 111 -1.80 8.09 -11.84
C VAL A 111 -1.09 7.83 -13.17
N GLN A 112 -0.48 6.66 -13.35
CA GLN A 112 0.20 6.33 -14.60
C GLN A 112 -0.77 6.23 -15.79
N LEU A 113 -1.91 5.56 -15.59
CA LEU A 113 -2.86 5.27 -16.67
C LEU A 113 -3.79 6.45 -16.98
N VAL A 114 -4.18 7.24 -15.96
CA VAL A 114 -5.23 8.27 -16.10
C VAL A 114 -4.63 9.68 -16.12
N VAL A 115 -3.61 9.97 -15.30
CA VAL A 115 -3.07 11.32 -15.13
C VAL A 115 -1.86 11.56 -16.03
N ASN A 116 -0.82 10.73 -15.89
CA ASN A 116 0.48 10.94 -16.54
C ASN A 116 0.54 10.43 -17.97
N GLY A 117 -0.13 9.30 -18.30
CA GLY A 117 0.15 8.54 -19.50
C GLY A 117 1.61 8.01 -19.54
N GLN A 118 2.00 7.40 -20.63
CA GLN A 118 3.38 6.90 -20.81
C GLN A 118 4.38 8.06 -20.95
N GLY A 119 4.04 9.10 -21.73
CA GLY A 119 4.90 10.26 -21.99
C GLY A 119 6.30 9.85 -22.48
N ALA A 120 7.33 10.53 -21.97
CA ALA A 120 8.72 10.24 -22.28
C ALA A 120 9.32 9.05 -21.49
N LEU A 121 8.54 8.41 -20.63
CA LEU A 121 9.04 7.27 -19.85
C LEU A 121 9.26 6.06 -20.77
N TRP A 122 10.41 5.40 -20.61
CA TRP A 122 10.67 4.17 -21.35
C TRP A 122 9.56 3.14 -21.07
N TRP A 123 9.07 2.49 -22.12
CA TRP A 123 7.94 1.56 -22.09
C TRP A 123 8.06 0.48 -20.99
N GLY A 124 9.24 -0.12 -20.85
CA GLY A 124 9.47 -1.13 -19.81
C GLY A 124 9.35 -0.58 -18.40
N MET A 125 9.84 0.63 -18.13
CA MET A 125 9.71 1.28 -16.83
C MET A 125 8.24 1.65 -16.54
N TYR A 126 7.52 2.14 -17.55
CA TYR A 126 6.10 2.47 -17.41
C TYR A 126 5.28 1.26 -16.95
N TRP A 127 5.41 0.14 -17.66
CA TRP A 127 4.68 -1.07 -17.32
C TRP A 127 5.21 -1.74 -16.04
N PHE A 128 6.49 -1.64 -15.76
CA PHE A 128 7.04 -2.07 -14.47
C PHE A 128 6.38 -1.33 -13.31
N LEU A 129 6.25 -0.01 -13.37
CA LEU A 129 5.57 0.78 -12.34
C LEU A 129 4.10 0.38 -12.22
N VAL A 130 3.37 0.23 -13.32
CA VAL A 130 1.96 -0.16 -13.29
C VAL A 130 1.78 -1.56 -12.69
N LEU A 131 2.50 -2.56 -13.20
CA LEU A 131 2.27 -3.96 -12.84
C LEU A 131 2.81 -4.30 -11.44
N SER A 132 3.96 -3.75 -11.05
CA SER A 132 4.50 -3.97 -9.69
C SER A 132 3.57 -3.41 -8.61
N HIS A 133 2.97 -2.24 -8.85
CA HIS A 133 2.04 -1.66 -7.91
C HIS A 133 0.70 -2.39 -7.88
N PHE A 134 0.18 -2.87 -9.01
CA PHE A 134 -0.95 -3.81 -8.95
C PHE A 134 -0.63 -5.08 -8.16
N GLY A 135 0.61 -5.57 -8.25
CA GLY A 135 1.10 -6.66 -7.39
C GLY A 135 0.99 -6.31 -5.90
N MET A 136 1.40 -5.08 -5.51
CA MET A 136 1.24 -4.60 -4.13
C MET A 136 -0.24 -4.60 -3.69
N ALA A 137 -1.16 -4.13 -4.56
CA ALA A 137 -2.58 -4.16 -4.24
C ALA A 137 -3.11 -5.59 -4.01
N VAL A 138 -2.60 -6.57 -4.76
CA VAL A 138 -2.92 -7.99 -4.53
C VAL A 138 -2.34 -8.47 -3.19
N GLU A 139 -1.09 -8.10 -2.86
CA GLU A 139 -0.45 -8.46 -1.59
C GLU A 139 -1.23 -7.91 -0.37
N ALA A 140 -1.83 -6.72 -0.48
CA ALA A 140 -2.67 -6.16 0.59
C ALA A 140 -3.75 -7.15 1.03
N PHE A 141 -4.42 -7.81 0.08
CA PHE A 141 -5.49 -8.77 0.38
C PHE A 141 -4.99 -10.11 0.95
N VAL A 142 -3.70 -10.37 1.01
CA VAL A 142 -3.17 -11.54 1.73
C VAL A 142 -3.02 -11.25 3.22
N VAL A 143 -2.85 -9.98 3.61
CA VAL A 143 -2.57 -9.57 4.99
C VAL A 143 -3.71 -9.94 5.95
N HIS A 144 -4.98 -9.94 5.50
CA HIS A 144 -6.12 -10.31 6.34
C HIS A 144 -6.05 -11.74 6.92
N ARG A 145 -5.24 -12.62 6.32
CA ARG A 145 -5.09 -14.00 6.79
C ARG A 145 -4.35 -14.11 8.12
N TYR A 146 -3.57 -13.10 8.49
CA TYR A 146 -2.76 -13.11 9.70
C TYR A 146 -2.91 -11.83 10.56
N ALA A 147 -3.41 -10.74 10.01
CA ALA A 147 -3.66 -9.51 10.74
C ALA A 147 -5.02 -9.55 11.47
N THR A 148 -5.10 -8.88 12.61
CA THR A 148 -6.34 -8.71 13.36
C THR A 148 -6.99 -7.36 13.11
N PHE A 149 -6.22 -6.42 12.58
CA PHE A 149 -6.64 -5.03 12.33
C PHE A 149 -7.34 -4.41 13.52
N SER A 150 -6.77 -4.56 14.73
CA SER A 150 -7.32 -3.91 15.91
C SER A 150 -7.52 -2.41 15.69
N VAL A 151 -8.53 -1.83 16.33
CA VAL A 151 -8.85 -0.40 16.16
C VAL A 151 -7.64 0.50 16.42
N PRO A 152 -6.77 0.26 17.45
CA PRO A 152 -5.55 1.04 17.61
C PRO A 152 -4.57 0.89 16.46
N ALA A 153 -4.39 -0.33 15.91
CA ALA A 153 -3.49 -0.57 14.78
C ALA A 153 -3.96 0.15 13.51
N VAL A 154 -5.28 0.09 13.23
CA VAL A 154 -5.91 0.86 12.14
C VAL A 154 -5.72 2.36 12.37
N GLY A 155 -5.86 2.84 13.62
CA GLY A 155 -5.61 4.23 13.98
C GLY A 155 -4.19 4.69 13.69
N VAL A 156 -3.19 3.85 13.97
CA VAL A 156 -1.77 4.12 13.61
C VAL A 156 -1.59 4.23 12.10
N ALA A 157 -2.13 3.29 11.34
CA ALA A 157 -2.02 3.30 9.88
C ALA A 157 -2.76 4.50 9.26
N LEU A 158 -3.97 4.81 9.73
CA LEU A 158 -4.72 5.98 9.30
C LEU A 158 -3.99 7.28 9.60
N ALA A 159 -3.39 7.40 10.79
CA ALA A 159 -2.61 8.58 11.15
C ALA A 159 -1.39 8.72 10.24
N TRP A 160 -0.64 7.64 10.00
CA TRP A 160 0.54 7.65 9.11
C TRP A 160 0.18 8.09 7.69
N TYR A 161 -0.77 7.40 7.03
CA TYR A 161 -1.13 7.69 5.64
C TYR A 161 -1.95 8.97 5.50
N GLY A 162 -2.73 9.34 6.51
CA GLY A 162 -3.43 10.63 6.54
C GLY A 162 -2.48 11.82 6.69
N ILE A 163 -1.43 11.72 7.51
CA ILE A 163 -0.38 12.74 7.60
C ILE A 163 0.39 12.84 6.28
N ASN A 164 0.70 11.70 5.64
CA ASN A 164 1.30 11.71 4.30
C ASN A 164 0.41 12.44 3.29
N ASP A 165 -0.89 12.12 3.22
CA ASP A 165 -1.82 12.82 2.32
C ASP A 165 -1.83 14.34 2.57
N LEU A 166 -1.82 14.76 3.83
CA LEU A 166 -1.79 16.18 4.18
C LEU A 166 -0.51 16.87 3.70
N LEU A 167 0.65 16.24 3.91
CA LEU A 167 1.95 16.80 3.54
C LEU A 167 2.20 16.73 2.03
N ASP A 168 1.67 15.69 1.39
CA ASP A 168 1.83 15.49 -0.05
C ASP A 168 1.01 16.47 -0.87
N TYR A 169 -0.21 16.79 -0.42
CA TYR A 169 -1.16 17.51 -1.27
C TYR A 169 -1.69 18.82 -0.71
N PHE A 170 -1.75 18.98 0.62
CA PHE A 170 -2.52 20.07 1.21
C PHE A 170 -1.68 21.06 2.01
N LEU A 171 -0.54 20.64 2.53
CA LEU A 171 0.29 21.48 3.37
C LEU A 171 1.62 21.79 2.69
N GLY A 172 1.83 23.05 2.31
CA GLY A 172 3.08 23.53 1.73
C GLY A 172 4.21 23.72 2.78
N VAL A 173 4.36 22.78 3.73
CA VAL A 173 5.40 22.82 4.77
C VAL A 173 6.66 22.09 4.31
N LEU A 174 7.81 22.44 4.92
CA LEU A 174 9.10 21.79 4.61
C LEU A 174 9.48 21.79 3.11
N GLY A 175 8.99 22.78 2.35
CA GLY A 175 9.26 22.89 0.92
C GLY A 175 8.31 22.09 0.03
N GLY A 176 7.22 21.51 0.62
CA GLY A 176 6.24 20.70 -0.11
C GLY A 176 5.46 21.45 -1.20
N PRO A 177 4.61 20.75 -1.96
CA PRO A 177 4.10 19.39 -1.74
C PRO A 177 5.16 18.30 -1.94
N HIS A 178 4.98 17.16 -1.27
CA HIS A 178 5.98 16.07 -1.22
C HIS A 178 5.59 14.81 -2.00
N HIS A 179 4.40 14.78 -2.62
CA HIS A 179 3.96 13.64 -3.43
C HIS A 179 4.97 13.27 -4.52
N THR A 180 4.92 12.04 -4.96
CA THR A 180 5.68 11.59 -6.13
C THR A 180 5.43 12.52 -7.31
N LEU A 181 6.51 12.99 -7.93
CA LEU A 181 6.46 13.95 -9.03
C LEU A 181 5.51 13.48 -10.15
N LEU A 182 4.47 14.28 -10.39
CA LEU A 182 3.49 14.03 -11.45
C LEU A 182 4.04 14.59 -12.77
N ARG A 183 4.31 13.72 -13.75
CA ARG A 183 4.80 14.17 -15.06
C ARG A 183 3.83 15.10 -15.77
N ALA A 184 2.54 14.95 -15.51
CA ALA A 184 1.51 15.84 -16.03
C ALA A 184 1.65 17.30 -15.53
N GLU A 185 2.30 17.52 -14.39
CA GLU A 185 2.59 18.87 -13.86
C GLU A 185 3.82 19.51 -14.52
N LEU A 186 4.69 18.71 -15.14
CA LEU A 186 5.94 19.19 -15.74
C LEU A 186 5.77 19.73 -17.17
N GLY A 187 4.63 19.46 -17.81
CA GLY A 187 4.39 19.85 -19.20
C GLY A 187 3.26 20.84 -19.33
N ALA A 188 3.53 22.05 -19.83
CA ALA A 188 2.51 23.08 -20.10
C ALA A 188 1.41 22.63 -21.09
N ASP A 189 1.69 21.59 -21.88
CA ASP A 189 0.81 21.08 -22.93
C ASP A 189 0.10 19.76 -22.54
N ALA A 190 0.27 19.26 -21.30
CA ALA A 190 -0.42 18.05 -20.86
C ALA A 190 -1.93 18.34 -20.69
N PRO A 191 -2.83 17.56 -21.32
CA PRO A 191 -4.28 17.85 -21.29
C PRO A 191 -4.88 17.84 -19.88
N HIS A 192 -4.19 17.27 -18.90
CA HIS A 192 -4.63 17.16 -17.51
C HIS A 192 -3.77 17.98 -16.53
N ALA A 193 -2.82 18.78 -17.00
CA ALA A 193 -1.85 19.50 -16.16
C ALA A 193 -2.54 20.39 -15.08
N LEU A 194 -3.65 21.05 -15.43
CA LEU A 194 -4.36 21.94 -14.51
C LEU A 194 -5.03 21.23 -13.31
N TYR A 195 -5.34 19.94 -13.45
CA TYR A 195 -6.06 19.17 -12.43
C TYR A 195 -5.29 17.94 -11.94
N ALA A 196 -4.06 17.74 -12.43
CA ALA A 196 -3.27 16.54 -12.11
C ALA A 196 -3.08 16.39 -10.60
N HIS A 197 -2.71 17.47 -9.92
CA HIS A 197 -2.55 17.51 -8.48
C HIS A 197 -3.85 17.15 -7.75
N ASP A 198 -4.96 17.85 -8.07
CA ASP A 198 -6.23 17.65 -7.38
C ASP A 198 -6.81 16.24 -7.58
N ILE A 199 -6.66 15.69 -8.80
CA ILE A 199 -7.11 14.34 -9.13
C ILE A 199 -6.26 13.30 -8.36
N ALA A 200 -4.95 13.49 -8.31
CA ALA A 200 -4.05 12.60 -7.57
C ALA A 200 -4.32 12.66 -6.06
N ALA A 201 -4.54 13.86 -5.51
CA ALA A 201 -4.93 14.09 -4.12
C ALA A 201 -6.25 13.41 -3.77
N ALA A 202 -7.28 13.62 -4.58
CA ALA A 202 -8.59 13.00 -4.37
C ALA A 202 -8.51 11.46 -4.38
N CYS A 203 -7.73 10.90 -5.31
CA CYS A 203 -7.47 9.47 -5.36
C CYS A 203 -6.75 8.99 -4.10
N ALA A 204 -5.70 9.68 -3.64
CA ALA A 204 -4.92 9.31 -2.46
C ALA A 204 -5.81 9.26 -1.21
N VAL A 205 -6.58 10.32 -0.96
CA VAL A 205 -7.52 10.38 0.19
C VAL A 205 -8.58 9.30 0.11
N ALA A 206 -9.19 9.11 -1.07
CA ALA A 206 -10.21 8.07 -1.25
C ALA A 206 -9.66 6.67 -0.96
N LEU A 207 -8.41 6.38 -1.36
CA LEU A 207 -7.76 5.09 -1.10
C LEU A 207 -7.37 4.92 0.37
N THR A 208 -6.96 5.98 1.08
CA THR A 208 -6.75 5.97 2.53
C THR A 208 -8.05 5.64 3.26
N MET A 209 -9.17 6.23 2.86
CA MET A 209 -10.49 5.95 3.42
C MET A 209 -10.96 4.52 3.10
N LEU A 210 -10.71 4.03 1.87
CA LEU A 210 -11.03 2.66 1.48
C LEU A 210 -10.24 1.65 2.31
N ALA A 211 -8.93 1.87 2.51
CA ALA A 211 -8.10 1.01 3.36
C ALA A 211 -8.62 0.98 4.80
N THR A 212 -9.00 2.13 5.34
CA THR A 212 -9.61 2.24 6.67
C THR A 212 -10.89 1.42 6.77
N TYR A 213 -11.79 1.59 5.81
CA TYR A 213 -13.05 0.84 5.77
C TYR A 213 -12.82 -0.67 5.71
N LEU A 214 -11.96 -1.14 4.80
CA LEU A 214 -11.71 -2.57 4.62
C LEU A 214 -11.02 -3.19 5.85
N ALA A 215 -10.07 -2.50 6.46
CA ALA A 215 -9.41 -2.99 7.68
C ALA A 215 -10.40 -3.11 8.84
N LEU A 216 -11.25 -2.10 9.07
CA LEU A 216 -12.27 -2.13 10.11
C LEU A 216 -13.36 -3.17 9.82
N ALA A 217 -13.78 -3.32 8.56
CA ALA A 217 -14.73 -4.37 8.16
C ALA A 217 -14.16 -5.76 8.44
N THR A 218 -12.89 -6.00 8.11
CA THR A 218 -12.19 -7.24 8.44
C THR A 218 -12.19 -7.50 9.95
N HIS A 219 -11.86 -6.47 10.74
CA HIS A 219 -11.86 -6.57 12.21
C HIS A 219 -13.22 -6.94 12.78
N ILE A 220 -14.28 -6.28 12.31
CA ILE A 220 -15.65 -6.54 12.78
C ILE A 220 -16.06 -7.98 12.47
N HIS A 221 -15.92 -8.41 11.22
CA HIS A 221 -16.26 -9.79 10.82
C HIS A 221 -15.45 -10.83 11.61
N ALA A 222 -14.15 -10.61 11.80
CA ALA A 222 -13.31 -11.53 12.57
C ALA A 222 -13.69 -11.59 14.06
N THR A 223 -14.24 -10.52 14.63
CA THR A 223 -14.66 -10.48 16.04
C THR A 223 -16.07 -11.05 16.27
N GLU A 224 -16.98 -10.88 15.33
CA GLU A 224 -18.33 -11.44 15.39
C GLU A 224 -18.33 -12.98 15.34
N HIS A 225 -17.46 -13.57 14.53
CA HIS A 225 -17.35 -15.03 14.40
C HIS A 225 -16.54 -15.72 15.52
N ARG A 226 -15.93 -14.94 16.43
CA ARG A 226 -15.27 -15.48 17.63
C ARG A 226 -16.16 -15.49 18.88
N ARG A 227 -17.38 -14.94 18.79
CA ARG A 227 -18.38 -14.94 19.87
C ARG A 227 -19.37 -16.07 19.71
#